data_961a66cf1a86002c4507f84bad7d7dea
#
_entry.id   961a66cf1a86002c4507f84bad7d7dea
#
_cell.length_a   1.000
_cell.length_b   1.000
_cell.length_c   1.000
_cell.angle_alpha   90.00
_cell.angle_beta   90.00
_cell.angle_gamma   90.00
#
_symmetry.space_group_name_H-M   'P 1'
#
loop_
_entity.id
_entity.type
_entity.pdbx_description
1 polymer ?
#
loop_
_entity_poly.entity_id
_entity_poly.type
_entity_poly.pdbx_seq_one_letter_code
_entity_poly.pdbx_strand_id
1 'polypeptide(L)'
;MFGYVRPSVQDLPEGELNRFRTMYCGLCHTLSRRYGQAARFILNYDFTYLAILLSDGTAGTEHSGRCYTSPIRKRPYLESTAAMELAADESVILAYWQLRDGIADHAWSAGLKYRAGAQLLESAYRKAAAFRPAFDEAVRCQLQLLSGLERENAPSMDQAADTFAVLLSSAAAELENRTRQRILEQILYHLGRWVYLIDAADDLKKDAESGNYNPVALRYGLENGVWTPESRREFAGTLDHSIHQMAAAFELWDFGVWTPVLQATFYAGLFQVGRAVLDGTFRRHQHRKNIKEIEETT
;
A
#
# COMPACT_ATOMS: atom_id res chain seq x y z
N MET A 1 -6.95 4.11 1.56
CA MET A 1 -5.57 4.29 1.11
C MET A 1 -4.87 3.00 0.62
N PHE A 2 -5.23 1.77 1.03
CA PHE A 2 -4.59 0.52 0.58
C PHE A 2 -5.42 -0.25 -0.45
N GLY A 3 -4.75 -1.12 -1.24
CA GLY A 3 -5.36 -2.04 -2.19
C GLY A 3 -5.25 -1.64 -3.66
N TYR A 4 -4.40 -0.65 -3.95
CA TYR A 4 -4.17 -0.17 -5.32
C TYR A 4 -2.95 -0.81 -5.98
N VAL A 5 -1.94 -1.23 -5.22
CA VAL A 5 -0.71 -1.81 -5.76
C VAL A 5 -0.96 -3.27 -6.13
N ARG A 6 -1.04 -3.54 -7.44
CA ARG A 6 -1.39 -4.87 -7.98
C ARG A 6 -0.57 -5.17 -9.22
N PRO A 7 -0.12 -6.43 -9.42
CA PRO A 7 0.48 -6.82 -10.68
C PRO A 7 -0.61 -6.98 -11.74
N SER A 8 -0.26 -6.78 -12.98
CA SER A 8 -1.08 -7.26 -14.08
C SER A 8 -1.03 -8.79 -14.11
N VAL A 9 -2.15 -9.44 -13.74
CA VAL A 9 -2.22 -10.91 -13.70
C VAL A 9 -2.07 -11.53 -15.09
N GLN A 10 -2.49 -10.80 -16.14
CA GLN A 10 -2.40 -11.27 -17.53
C GLN A 10 -0.95 -11.34 -18.03
N ASP A 11 -0.08 -10.49 -17.46
CA ASP A 11 1.32 -10.38 -17.84
C ASP A 11 2.26 -11.18 -16.92
N LEU A 12 1.71 -11.85 -15.90
CA LEU A 12 2.48 -12.57 -14.91
C LEU A 12 2.33 -14.09 -15.07
N PRO A 13 3.44 -14.82 -15.36
CA PRO A 13 3.42 -16.27 -15.41
C PRO A 13 2.91 -16.89 -14.11
N GLU A 14 2.24 -18.04 -14.19
CA GLU A 14 1.65 -18.71 -13.02
C GLU A 14 2.68 -19.00 -11.90
N GLY A 15 3.90 -19.39 -12.26
CA GLY A 15 4.99 -19.61 -11.31
C GLY A 15 5.31 -18.35 -10.49
N GLU A 16 5.32 -17.18 -11.13
CA GLU A 16 5.59 -15.90 -10.47
C GLU A 16 4.41 -15.45 -9.60
N LEU A 17 3.18 -15.71 -10.06
CA LEU A 17 1.99 -15.47 -9.25
C LEU A 17 1.98 -16.35 -7.99
N ASN A 18 2.40 -17.61 -8.11
CA ASN A 18 2.53 -18.52 -6.97
C ASN A 18 3.62 -18.05 -6.00
N ARG A 19 4.77 -17.56 -6.52
CA ARG A 19 5.82 -16.96 -5.68
C ARG A 19 5.31 -15.73 -4.92
N PHE A 20 4.55 -14.84 -5.57
CA PHE A 20 3.91 -13.72 -4.90
C PHE A 20 2.95 -14.18 -3.77
N ARG A 21 2.14 -15.23 -4.02
CA ARG A 21 1.25 -15.81 -3.01
C ARG A 21 2.02 -16.42 -1.84
N THR A 22 3.16 -17.04 -2.12
CA THR A 22 4.04 -17.62 -1.08
C THR A 22 4.63 -16.53 -0.19
N MET A 23 5.03 -15.37 -0.75
CA MET A 23 5.44 -14.18 0.00
C MET A 23 4.29 -13.63 0.86
N TYR A 24 3.09 -13.47 0.29
CA TYR A 24 1.89 -13.04 1.01
C TYR A 24 1.58 -13.94 2.21
N CYS A 25 1.66 -15.26 2.03
CA CYS A 25 1.50 -16.21 3.13
C CYS A 25 2.65 -16.13 4.14
N GLY A 26 3.89 -15.90 3.70
CA GLY A 26 5.05 -15.68 4.57
C GLY A 26 4.87 -14.46 5.47
N LEU A 27 4.46 -13.32 4.90
CA LEU A 27 4.16 -12.11 5.66
C LEU A 27 2.99 -12.33 6.64
N CYS A 28 1.95 -13.09 6.25
CA CYS A 28 0.86 -13.50 7.13
C CYS A 28 1.36 -14.26 8.36
N HIS A 29 2.25 -15.24 8.16
CA HIS A 29 2.85 -15.99 9.25
C HIS A 29 3.78 -15.13 10.12
N THR A 30 4.55 -14.23 9.52
CA THR A 30 5.43 -13.29 10.22
C THR A 30 4.62 -12.34 11.11
N LEU A 31 3.56 -11.72 10.60
CA LEU A 31 2.64 -10.88 11.39
C LEU A 31 2.06 -11.63 12.58
N SER A 32 1.59 -12.86 12.34
CA SER A 32 1.03 -13.69 13.42
C SER A 32 2.04 -14.05 14.50
N ARG A 33 3.27 -14.41 14.10
CA ARG A 33 4.33 -14.81 15.03
C ARG A 33 4.82 -13.63 15.86
N ARG A 34 4.97 -12.44 15.25
CA ARG A 34 5.47 -11.24 15.92
C ARG A 34 4.41 -10.55 16.78
N TYR A 35 3.17 -10.49 16.31
CA TYR A 35 2.11 -9.63 16.85
C TYR A 35 0.82 -10.34 17.21
N GLY A 36 0.76 -11.66 17.04
CA GLY A 36 -0.42 -12.48 17.34
C GLY A 36 -1.42 -12.53 16.19
N GLN A 37 -2.49 -13.31 16.39
CA GLN A 37 -3.44 -13.63 15.31
C GLN A 37 -4.18 -12.40 14.75
N ALA A 38 -4.43 -11.42 15.59
CA ALA A 38 -5.13 -10.19 15.20
C ALA A 38 -4.36 -9.39 14.13
N ALA A 39 -3.04 -9.40 14.17
CA ALA A 39 -2.23 -8.69 13.17
C ALA A 39 -2.38 -9.24 11.74
N ARG A 40 -2.91 -10.43 11.55
CA ARG A 40 -3.21 -10.97 10.21
C ARG A 40 -4.32 -10.22 9.48
N PHE A 41 -5.20 -9.53 10.21
CA PHE A 41 -6.30 -8.79 9.60
C PHE A 41 -5.86 -7.55 8.82
N ILE A 42 -4.66 -7.01 9.13
CA ILE A 42 -4.11 -5.88 8.38
C ILE A 42 -3.45 -6.30 7.07
N LEU A 43 -3.16 -7.60 6.88
CA LEU A 43 -2.47 -8.11 5.70
C LEU A 43 -3.20 -7.73 4.41
N ASN A 44 -2.47 -7.14 3.48
CA ASN A 44 -2.93 -6.77 2.15
C ASN A 44 -1.79 -6.91 1.13
N TYR A 45 -2.09 -6.62 -0.13
CA TYR A 45 -1.07 -6.72 -1.19
C TYR A 45 -0.03 -5.62 -1.12
N ASP A 46 -0.41 -4.40 -0.75
CA ASP A 46 0.52 -3.28 -0.67
C ASP A 46 1.66 -3.58 0.32
N PHE A 47 1.33 -4.18 1.48
CA PHE A 47 2.34 -4.63 2.45
C PHE A 47 3.16 -5.83 1.95
N THR A 48 2.58 -6.67 1.11
CA THR A 48 3.33 -7.75 0.45
C THR A 48 4.35 -7.17 -0.54
N TYR A 49 3.98 -6.12 -1.29
CA TYR A 49 4.91 -5.39 -2.14
C TYR A 49 6.02 -4.71 -1.34
N LEU A 50 5.70 -4.13 -0.21
CA LEU A 50 6.71 -3.57 0.69
C LEU A 50 7.71 -4.64 1.11
N ALA A 51 7.25 -5.83 1.54
CA ALA A 51 8.12 -6.95 1.88
C ALA A 51 8.99 -7.43 0.71
N ILE A 52 8.44 -7.43 -0.51
CA ILE A 52 9.19 -7.77 -1.74
C ILE A 52 10.27 -6.73 -2.03
N LEU A 53 9.94 -5.44 -1.99
CA LEU A 53 10.89 -4.35 -2.25
C LEU A 53 12.04 -4.33 -1.24
N LEU A 54 11.75 -4.64 0.03
CA LEU A 54 12.74 -4.70 1.10
C LEU A 54 13.56 -6.00 1.11
N SER A 55 13.12 -7.06 0.36
CA SER A 55 13.82 -8.36 0.33
C SER A 55 15.15 -8.28 -0.41
N ASP A 56 16.05 -9.22 -0.14
CA ASP A 56 17.37 -9.32 -0.77
C ASP A 56 17.36 -9.87 -2.21
N GLY A 57 16.18 -10.13 -2.78
CA GLY A 57 16.03 -10.66 -4.13
C GLY A 57 16.18 -12.18 -4.23
N THR A 58 16.41 -12.90 -3.13
CA THR A 58 16.50 -14.36 -3.13
C THR A 58 15.15 -15.06 -3.09
N ALA A 59 15.09 -16.30 -3.52
CA ALA A 59 13.87 -17.12 -3.50
C ALA A 59 13.39 -17.42 -2.07
N GLY A 60 14.30 -17.42 -1.09
CA GLY A 60 14.02 -17.83 0.28
C GLY A 60 13.73 -19.32 0.44
N THR A 61 13.44 -19.73 1.67
CA THR A 61 13.07 -21.12 2.00
C THR A 61 11.56 -21.24 2.09
N GLU A 62 10.98 -22.20 1.37
CA GLU A 62 9.55 -22.47 1.39
C GLU A 62 9.18 -23.52 2.45
N HIS A 63 8.11 -23.26 3.15
CA HIS A 63 7.47 -24.16 4.09
C HIS A 63 6.00 -24.38 3.72
N SER A 64 5.37 -25.40 4.31
CA SER A 64 3.94 -25.65 4.15
C SER A 64 3.22 -25.53 5.49
N GLY A 65 2.19 -24.71 5.56
CA GLY A 65 1.45 -24.45 6.80
C GLY A 65 -0.05 -24.26 6.59
N ARG A 66 -0.78 -24.31 7.70
CA ARG A 66 -2.24 -24.10 7.68
C ARG A 66 -2.57 -22.63 7.40
N CYS A 67 -3.47 -22.43 6.44
CA CYS A 67 -3.98 -21.10 6.15
C CYS A 67 -4.98 -20.66 7.23
N TYR A 68 -4.91 -19.41 7.68
CA TYR A 68 -5.85 -18.87 8.68
C TYR A 68 -7.30 -18.83 8.17
N THR A 69 -7.47 -18.45 6.89
CA THR A 69 -8.81 -18.34 6.27
C THR A 69 -9.37 -19.69 5.81
N SER A 70 -8.53 -20.71 5.72
CA SER A 70 -8.92 -22.09 5.37
C SER A 70 -8.06 -23.09 6.14
N PRO A 71 -8.36 -23.34 7.43
CA PRO A 71 -7.53 -24.17 8.31
C PRO A 71 -7.34 -25.63 7.84
N ILE A 72 -8.20 -26.11 6.96
CA ILE A 72 -8.13 -27.46 6.37
C ILE A 72 -7.07 -27.52 5.27
N ARG A 73 -6.83 -26.40 4.56
CA ARG A 73 -5.85 -26.34 3.46
C ARG A 73 -4.47 -25.96 3.96
N LYS A 74 -3.45 -26.72 3.58
CA LYS A 74 -2.06 -26.29 3.71
C LYS A 74 -1.69 -25.46 2.50
N ARG A 75 -0.95 -24.35 2.73
CA ARG A 75 -0.43 -23.49 1.66
C ARG A 75 1.08 -23.33 1.80
N PRO A 76 1.80 -23.18 0.70
CA PRO A 76 3.21 -22.80 0.76
C PRO A 76 3.32 -21.37 1.31
N TYR A 77 4.36 -21.14 2.09
CA TYR A 77 4.73 -19.82 2.59
C TYR A 77 6.25 -19.70 2.73
N LEU A 78 6.79 -18.50 2.52
CA LEU A 78 8.20 -18.23 2.72
C LEU A 78 8.54 -18.14 4.22
N GLU A 79 9.69 -18.67 4.59
CA GLU A 79 10.27 -18.45 5.90
C GLU A 79 10.47 -16.95 6.15
N SER A 80 10.26 -16.53 7.40
CA SER A 80 10.41 -15.13 7.77
C SER A 80 11.86 -14.67 7.64
N THR A 81 12.08 -13.63 6.88
CA THR A 81 13.36 -12.94 6.73
C THR A 81 13.37 -11.63 7.50
N ALA A 82 14.54 -11.01 7.68
CA ALA A 82 14.67 -9.68 8.27
C ALA A 82 13.84 -8.63 7.50
N ALA A 83 13.79 -8.73 6.18
CA ALA A 83 12.96 -7.85 5.34
C ALA A 83 11.45 -8.03 5.58
N MET A 84 10.98 -9.28 5.75
CA MET A 84 9.58 -9.52 6.13
C MET A 84 9.27 -9.03 7.54
N GLU A 85 10.23 -9.14 8.47
CA GLU A 85 10.05 -8.63 9.83
C GLU A 85 9.99 -7.09 9.84
N LEU A 86 10.85 -6.43 9.06
CA LEU A 86 10.81 -4.99 8.84
C LEU A 86 9.46 -4.57 8.24
N ALA A 87 9.05 -5.19 7.14
CA ALA A 87 7.76 -4.91 6.51
C ALA A 87 6.55 -5.18 7.43
N ALA A 88 6.62 -6.20 8.28
CA ALA A 88 5.57 -6.49 9.26
C ALA A 88 5.49 -5.41 10.34
N ASP A 89 6.64 -4.93 10.85
CA ASP A 89 6.72 -3.86 11.85
C ASP A 89 6.10 -2.57 11.27
N GLU A 90 6.52 -2.16 10.08
CA GLU A 90 6.03 -0.97 9.38
C GLU A 90 4.54 -1.08 9.01
N SER A 91 4.10 -2.27 8.56
CA SER A 91 2.70 -2.51 8.25
C SER A 91 1.78 -2.33 9.47
N VAL A 92 2.23 -2.77 10.64
CA VAL A 92 1.48 -2.58 11.90
C VAL A 92 1.40 -1.11 12.27
N ILE A 93 2.49 -0.36 12.14
CA ILE A 93 2.54 1.08 12.40
C ILE A 93 1.59 1.82 11.45
N LEU A 94 1.71 1.58 10.14
CA LEU A 94 0.86 2.22 9.11
C LEU A 94 -0.63 1.90 9.33
N ALA A 95 -0.96 0.64 9.58
CA ALA A 95 -2.36 0.24 9.80
C ALA A 95 -2.94 0.86 11.08
N TYR A 96 -2.16 0.96 12.15
CA TYR A 96 -2.59 1.60 13.39
C TYR A 96 -2.87 3.08 13.20
N TRP A 97 -1.95 3.82 12.57
CA TRP A 97 -2.12 5.24 12.32
C TRP A 97 -3.28 5.52 11.36
N GLN A 98 -3.51 4.68 10.34
CA GLN A 98 -4.69 4.78 9.48
C GLN A 98 -6.00 4.59 10.25
N LEU A 99 -6.04 3.68 11.24
CA LEU A 99 -7.20 3.53 12.11
C LEU A 99 -7.40 4.75 13.02
N ARG A 100 -6.30 5.37 13.48
CA ARG A 100 -6.35 6.59 14.30
C ARG A 100 -6.87 7.78 13.51
N ASP A 101 -6.45 7.91 12.26
CA ASP A 101 -6.95 8.90 11.31
C ASP A 101 -8.46 8.72 11.07
N GLY A 102 -8.90 7.52 10.75
CA GLY A 102 -10.31 7.21 10.62
C GLY A 102 -11.16 7.43 11.89
N ILE A 103 -10.55 7.45 13.09
CA ILE A 103 -11.23 7.84 14.32
C ILE A 103 -11.45 9.36 14.37
N ALA A 104 -10.47 10.13 13.88
CA ALA A 104 -10.54 11.59 13.87
C ALA A 104 -11.58 12.10 12.85
N ASP A 105 -11.68 11.46 11.69
CA ASP A 105 -12.51 11.88 10.56
C ASP A 105 -13.99 11.52 10.70
N HIS A 106 -14.35 10.62 11.62
CA HIS A 106 -15.71 10.11 11.71
C HIS A 106 -16.39 10.47 13.02
N ALA A 107 -17.70 10.80 12.94
CA ALA A 107 -18.56 10.94 14.11
C ALA A 107 -18.51 9.67 14.99
N TRP A 108 -18.80 9.83 16.29
CA TRP A 108 -18.58 8.79 17.30
C TRP A 108 -19.15 7.41 16.94
N SER A 109 -20.34 7.35 16.38
CA SER A 109 -21.00 6.09 15.98
C SER A 109 -20.37 5.44 14.73
N ALA A 110 -20.04 6.23 13.69
CA ALA A 110 -19.38 5.76 12.48
C ALA A 110 -17.91 5.38 12.73
N GLY A 111 -17.26 6.02 13.70
CA GLY A 111 -15.89 5.75 14.13
C GLY A 111 -15.70 4.47 14.95
N LEU A 112 -16.77 3.77 15.38
CA LEU A 112 -16.68 2.63 16.30
C LEU A 112 -15.83 1.48 15.75
N LYS A 113 -15.93 1.18 14.44
CA LYS A 113 -15.11 0.15 13.78
C LYS A 113 -13.62 0.47 13.82
N TYR A 114 -13.25 1.74 13.63
CA TYR A 114 -11.86 2.20 13.69
C TYR A 114 -11.33 2.13 15.12
N ARG A 115 -12.14 2.51 16.13
CA ARG A 115 -11.78 2.40 17.55
C ARG A 115 -11.54 0.96 17.97
N ALA A 116 -12.44 0.04 17.59
CA ALA A 116 -12.28 -1.38 17.86
C ALA A 116 -11.02 -1.95 17.19
N GLY A 117 -10.77 -1.58 15.93
CA GLY A 117 -9.56 -1.97 15.21
C GLY A 117 -8.29 -1.43 15.86
N ALA A 118 -8.25 -0.15 16.23
CA ALA A 118 -7.12 0.47 16.90
C ALA A 118 -6.85 -0.18 18.27
N GLN A 119 -7.88 -0.45 19.05
CA GLN A 119 -7.74 -1.15 20.33
C GLN A 119 -7.20 -2.58 20.15
N LEU A 120 -7.64 -3.29 19.12
CA LEU A 120 -7.16 -4.63 18.81
C LEU A 120 -5.67 -4.62 18.41
N LEU A 121 -5.20 -3.58 17.72
CA LEU A 121 -3.81 -3.44 17.26
C LEU A 121 -2.90 -2.70 18.26
N GLU A 122 -3.43 -2.11 19.33
CA GLU A 122 -2.68 -1.26 20.25
C GLU A 122 -1.42 -1.93 20.81
N SER A 123 -1.53 -3.18 21.25
CA SER A 123 -0.39 -3.94 21.78
C SER A 123 0.65 -4.26 20.70
N ALA A 124 0.19 -4.60 19.49
CA ALA A 124 1.04 -4.84 18.34
C ALA A 124 1.77 -3.56 17.91
N TYR A 125 1.04 -2.44 17.85
CA TYR A 125 1.59 -1.12 17.53
C TYR A 125 2.69 -0.69 18.51
N ARG A 126 2.44 -0.76 19.82
CA ARG A 126 3.45 -0.38 20.83
C ARG A 126 4.75 -1.17 20.68
N LYS A 127 4.62 -2.46 20.37
CA LYS A 127 5.78 -3.32 20.10
C LYS A 127 6.49 -2.93 18.81
N ALA A 128 5.75 -2.68 17.73
CA ALA A 128 6.30 -2.29 16.43
C ALA A 128 6.99 -0.92 16.51
N ALA A 129 6.36 0.07 17.13
CA ALA A 129 6.92 1.41 17.35
C ALA A 129 8.21 1.36 18.20
N ALA A 130 8.29 0.46 19.18
CA ALA A 130 9.53 0.26 19.95
C ALA A 130 10.65 -0.35 19.10
N PHE A 131 10.35 -1.18 18.10
CA PHE A 131 11.34 -1.70 17.17
C PHE A 131 11.73 -0.69 16.08
N ARG A 132 10.81 0.18 15.65
CA ARG A 132 10.97 1.15 14.55
C ARG A 132 10.58 2.57 14.97
N PRO A 133 11.27 3.16 15.97
CA PRO A 133 10.88 4.47 16.50
C PRO A 133 11.03 5.60 15.49
N ALA A 134 12.05 5.52 14.62
CA ALA A 134 12.27 6.52 13.57
C ALA A 134 11.17 6.50 12.51
N PHE A 135 10.71 5.30 12.11
CA PHE A 135 9.62 5.14 11.16
C PHE A 135 8.28 5.59 11.77
N ASP A 136 7.97 5.20 13.01
CA ASP A 136 6.76 5.66 13.70
C ASP A 136 6.70 7.18 13.82
N GLU A 137 7.81 7.82 14.17
CA GLU A 137 7.92 9.28 14.22
C GLU A 137 7.71 9.93 12.84
N ALA A 138 8.31 9.37 11.78
CA ALA A 138 8.11 9.84 10.42
C ALA A 138 6.63 9.76 10.01
N VAL A 139 5.97 8.63 10.27
CA VAL A 139 4.53 8.45 10.00
C VAL A 139 3.71 9.50 10.75
N ARG A 140 3.96 9.68 12.04
CA ARG A 140 3.27 10.65 12.89
C ARG A 140 3.42 12.08 12.37
N CYS A 141 4.64 12.49 12.06
CA CYS A 141 4.93 13.84 11.56
C CYS A 141 4.22 14.11 10.22
N GLN A 142 4.29 13.17 9.27
CA GLN A 142 3.70 13.37 7.95
C GLN A 142 2.18 13.39 8.00
N LEU A 143 1.55 12.55 8.82
CA LEU A 143 0.10 12.60 9.02
C LEU A 143 -0.37 13.88 9.71
N GLN A 144 0.42 14.43 10.64
CA GLN A 144 0.13 15.74 11.25
C GLN A 144 0.21 16.88 10.21
N LEU A 145 1.20 16.84 9.31
CA LEU A 145 1.31 17.82 8.22
C LEU A 145 0.11 17.71 7.28
N LEU A 146 -0.25 16.49 6.88
CA LEU A 146 -1.42 16.24 6.02
C LEU A 146 -2.70 16.80 6.67
N SER A 147 -2.95 16.47 7.93
CA SER A 147 -4.12 17.01 8.67
C SER A 147 -4.12 18.53 8.80
N GLY A 148 -2.94 19.18 8.79
CA GLY A 148 -2.81 20.63 8.68
C GLY A 148 -3.31 21.15 7.35
N LEU A 149 -2.84 20.56 6.24
CA LEU A 149 -3.24 20.92 4.88
C LEU A 149 -4.75 20.74 4.65
N GLU A 150 -5.33 19.67 5.19
CA GLU A 150 -6.76 19.38 5.13
C GLU A 150 -7.59 20.44 5.85
N ARG A 151 -7.21 20.83 7.07
CA ARG A 151 -7.90 21.89 7.84
C ARG A 151 -7.84 23.26 7.17
N GLU A 152 -6.75 23.54 6.46
CA GLU A 152 -6.56 24.79 5.72
C GLU A 152 -7.22 24.75 4.33
N ASN A 153 -7.80 23.61 3.93
CA ASN A 153 -8.26 23.36 2.57
C ASN A 153 -7.20 23.72 1.52
N ALA A 154 -5.97 23.31 1.76
CA ALA A 154 -4.84 23.64 0.90
C ALA A 154 -5.07 23.14 -0.54
N PRO A 155 -4.98 24.02 -1.56
CA PRO A 155 -5.31 23.64 -2.94
C PRO A 155 -4.18 22.87 -3.63
N SER A 156 -3.03 22.73 -2.99
CA SER A 156 -1.88 22.05 -3.57
C SER A 156 -1.97 20.53 -3.41
N MET A 157 -2.40 19.89 -4.48
CA MET A 157 -2.41 18.43 -4.61
C MET A 157 -1.01 17.83 -4.38
N ASP A 158 0.03 18.50 -4.86
CA ASP A 158 1.42 18.02 -4.72
C ASP A 158 1.90 18.05 -3.26
N GLN A 159 1.58 19.10 -2.50
CA GLN A 159 1.93 19.17 -1.08
C GLN A 159 1.25 18.07 -0.27
N ALA A 160 -0.03 17.82 -0.52
CA ALA A 160 -0.75 16.75 0.16
C ALA A 160 -0.19 15.36 -0.20
N ALA A 161 0.10 15.11 -1.49
CA ALA A 161 0.70 13.85 -1.94
C ALA A 161 2.14 13.66 -1.44
N ASP A 162 2.91 14.74 -1.27
CA ASP A 162 4.28 14.71 -0.75
C ASP A 162 4.33 14.15 0.68
N THR A 163 3.37 14.48 1.52
CA THR A 163 3.33 13.96 2.90
C THR A 163 3.32 12.43 2.92
N PHE A 164 2.48 11.82 2.10
CA PHE A 164 2.39 10.37 2.02
C PHE A 164 3.59 9.75 1.27
N ALA A 165 4.14 10.46 0.30
CA ALA A 165 5.34 10.06 -0.42
C ALA A 165 6.57 9.99 0.52
N VAL A 166 6.79 11.04 1.31
CA VAL A 166 7.89 11.10 2.31
C VAL A 166 7.69 10.02 3.39
N LEU A 167 6.45 9.85 3.87
CA LEU A 167 6.11 8.80 4.81
C LEU A 167 6.53 7.43 4.27
N LEU A 168 6.10 7.07 3.05
CA LEU A 168 6.37 5.74 2.52
C LEU A 168 7.85 5.56 2.17
N SER A 169 8.56 6.61 1.72
CA SER A 169 9.99 6.54 1.43
C SER A 169 10.83 6.24 2.69
N SER A 170 10.36 6.66 3.87
CA SER A 170 11.06 6.41 5.13
C SER A 170 11.16 4.93 5.50
N ALA A 171 10.35 4.06 4.89
CA ALA A 171 10.45 2.60 5.06
C ALA A 171 11.80 2.01 4.58
N ALA A 172 12.50 2.69 3.69
CA ALA A 172 13.84 2.28 3.24
C ALA A 172 14.98 2.80 4.13
N ALA A 173 14.71 3.65 5.12
CA ALA A 173 15.74 4.38 5.86
C ALA A 173 16.70 3.48 6.67
N GLU A 174 16.23 2.28 7.08
CA GLU A 174 17.03 1.35 7.89
C GLU A 174 17.84 0.35 7.06
N LEU A 175 17.87 0.48 5.73
CA LEU A 175 18.65 -0.42 4.87
C LEU A 175 20.15 -0.10 4.98
N GLU A 176 20.97 -1.13 5.18
CA GLU A 176 22.43 -0.98 5.33
C GLU A 176 23.12 -0.54 4.03
N ASN A 177 22.67 -1.06 2.89
CA ASN A 177 23.22 -0.72 1.59
C ASN A 177 22.71 0.65 1.13
N ARG A 178 23.56 1.67 1.18
CA ARG A 178 23.22 3.04 0.85
C ARG A 178 22.75 3.27 -0.59
N THR A 179 23.28 2.53 -1.56
CA THR A 179 22.83 2.62 -2.96
C THR A 179 21.42 2.09 -3.09
N ARG A 180 21.17 0.90 -2.54
CA ARG A 180 19.86 0.29 -2.51
C ARG A 180 18.84 1.13 -1.74
N GLN A 181 19.24 1.68 -0.59
CA GLN A 181 18.42 2.60 0.21
C GLN A 181 17.90 3.74 -0.65
N ARG A 182 18.79 4.47 -1.34
CA ARG A 182 18.41 5.61 -2.20
C ARG A 182 17.48 5.22 -3.34
N ILE A 183 17.71 4.06 -3.94
CA ILE A 183 16.84 3.54 -5.01
C ILE A 183 15.45 3.23 -4.46
N LEU A 184 15.37 2.55 -3.31
CA LEU A 184 14.08 2.22 -2.70
C LEU A 184 13.37 3.45 -2.13
N GLU A 185 14.10 4.44 -1.59
CA GLU A 185 13.53 5.73 -1.22
C GLU A 185 12.83 6.39 -2.41
N GLN A 186 13.43 6.38 -3.62
CA GLN A 186 12.81 6.92 -4.83
C GLN A 186 11.58 6.11 -5.27
N ILE A 187 11.68 4.78 -5.30
CA ILE A 187 10.56 3.92 -5.64
C ILE A 187 9.40 4.15 -4.69
N LEU A 188 9.65 4.11 -3.38
CA LEU A 188 8.63 4.24 -2.35
C LEU A 188 8.05 5.67 -2.28
N TYR A 189 8.86 6.69 -2.51
CA TYR A 189 8.38 8.07 -2.61
C TYR A 189 7.35 8.21 -3.74
N HIS A 190 7.69 7.79 -4.95
CA HIS A 190 6.80 7.91 -6.09
C HIS A 190 5.59 6.96 -6.00
N LEU A 191 5.77 5.80 -5.36
CA LEU A 191 4.66 4.88 -5.06
C LEU A 191 3.70 5.52 -4.05
N GLY A 192 4.21 6.11 -2.97
CA GLY A 192 3.40 6.82 -1.97
C GLY A 192 2.63 7.98 -2.59
N ARG A 193 3.30 8.81 -3.39
CA ARG A 193 2.66 9.90 -4.14
C ARG A 193 1.55 9.37 -5.04
N TRP A 194 1.80 8.32 -5.80
CA TRP A 194 0.82 7.69 -6.69
C TRP A 194 -0.37 7.12 -5.91
N VAL A 195 -0.12 6.41 -4.81
CA VAL A 195 -1.17 5.81 -3.96
C VAL A 195 -2.07 6.90 -3.36
N TYR A 196 -1.50 7.99 -2.87
CA TYR A 196 -2.29 9.11 -2.33
C TYR A 196 -3.18 9.74 -3.39
N LEU A 197 -2.62 10.04 -4.56
CA LEU A 197 -3.35 10.68 -5.65
C LEU A 197 -4.47 9.79 -6.20
N ILE A 198 -4.21 8.49 -6.36
CA ILE A 198 -5.23 7.58 -6.89
C ILE A 198 -6.36 7.33 -5.87
N ASP A 199 -6.05 7.32 -4.57
CA ASP A 199 -7.04 7.23 -3.49
C ASP A 199 -7.95 8.47 -3.49
N ALA A 200 -7.37 9.66 -3.59
CA ALA A 200 -8.12 10.92 -3.71
C ALA A 200 -9.01 10.94 -4.96
N ALA A 201 -8.54 10.40 -6.08
CA ALA A 201 -9.34 10.31 -7.32
C ALA A 201 -10.47 9.27 -7.21
N ASP A 202 -10.26 8.15 -6.52
CA ASP A 202 -11.27 7.11 -6.28
C ASP A 202 -12.39 7.61 -5.33
N ASP A 203 -12.03 8.49 -4.39
CA ASP A 203 -12.97 9.04 -3.39
C ASP A 203 -13.66 10.36 -3.82
N LEU A 204 -13.37 10.93 -5.01
CA LEU A 204 -13.89 12.24 -5.48
C LEU A 204 -15.39 12.44 -5.25
N LYS A 205 -16.22 11.49 -5.68
CA LYS A 205 -17.69 11.61 -5.55
C LYS A 205 -18.13 11.54 -4.11
N LYS A 206 -17.57 10.61 -3.35
CA LYS A 206 -17.88 10.40 -1.93
C LYS A 206 -17.48 11.62 -1.11
N ASP A 207 -16.31 12.22 -1.39
CA ASP A 207 -15.83 13.39 -0.67
C ASP A 207 -16.68 14.64 -1.02
N ALA A 208 -17.07 14.80 -2.29
CA ALA A 208 -18.00 15.87 -2.70
C ALA A 208 -19.36 15.75 -2.00
N GLU A 209 -19.92 14.52 -1.90
CA GLU A 209 -21.19 14.27 -1.19
C GLU A 209 -21.09 14.51 0.32
N SER A 210 -19.93 14.24 0.92
CA SER A 210 -19.70 14.37 2.36
C SER A 210 -19.17 15.75 2.77
N GLY A 211 -18.75 16.57 1.80
CA GLY A 211 -18.07 17.84 2.05
C GLY A 211 -16.66 17.69 2.62
N ASN A 212 -16.04 16.54 2.38
CA ASN A 212 -14.68 16.27 2.83
C ASN A 212 -13.66 16.97 1.93
N TYR A 213 -12.48 17.23 2.51
CA TYR A 213 -11.33 17.72 1.76
C TYR A 213 -10.91 16.70 0.68
N ASN A 214 -10.69 17.21 -0.53
CA ASN A 214 -10.10 16.43 -1.61
C ASN A 214 -9.19 17.34 -2.46
N PRO A 215 -7.86 17.18 -2.40
CA PRO A 215 -6.93 18.08 -3.06
C PRO A 215 -6.98 18.00 -4.59
N VAL A 216 -7.42 16.86 -5.13
CA VAL A 216 -7.61 16.68 -6.58
C VAL A 216 -8.83 17.50 -7.04
N ALA A 217 -9.94 17.44 -6.29
CA ALA A 217 -11.12 18.26 -6.58
C ALA A 217 -10.80 19.76 -6.54
N LEU A 218 -10.05 20.21 -5.53
CA LEU A 218 -9.63 21.60 -5.38
C LEU A 218 -8.69 22.04 -6.52
N ARG A 219 -7.71 21.23 -6.86
CA ARG A 219 -6.72 21.54 -7.91
C ARG A 219 -7.36 21.76 -9.27
N TYR A 220 -8.36 20.96 -9.61
CA TYR A 220 -9.01 21.00 -10.92
C TYR A 220 -10.39 21.67 -10.93
N GLY A 221 -10.87 22.17 -9.80
CA GLY A 221 -12.19 22.80 -9.68
C GLY A 221 -13.33 21.85 -10.05
N LEU A 222 -13.27 20.58 -9.60
CA LEU A 222 -14.23 19.54 -9.98
C LEU A 222 -15.55 19.72 -9.22
N GLU A 223 -16.59 20.10 -9.93
CA GLU A 223 -17.93 20.18 -9.36
C GLU A 223 -18.51 18.77 -9.16
N ASN A 224 -19.02 18.51 -7.95
CA ASN A 224 -19.59 17.21 -7.56
C ASN A 224 -18.64 16.01 -7.83
N GLY A 225 -17.32 16.22 -7.83
CA GLY A 225 -16.33 15.19 -8.09
C GLY A 225 -16.36 14.61 -9.52
N VAL A 226 -16.83 15.40 -10.50
CA VAL A 226 -16.96 14.97 -11.89
C VAL A 226 -15.79 15.51 -12.73
N TRP A 227 -15.10 14.62 -13.41
CA TRP A 227 -14.00 14.94 -14.32
C TRP A 227 -14.46 15.66 -15.57
N THR A 228 -13.76 16.72 -15.97
CA THR A 228 -13.76 17.17 -17.37
C THR A 228 -12.78 16.33 -18.19
N PRO A 229 -12.95 16.23 -19.52
CA PRO A 229 -12.00 15.51 -20.37
C PRO A 229 -10.55 16.03 -20.26
N GLU A 230 -10.40 17.35 -20.02
CA GLU A 230 -9.11 18.01 -19.89
C GLU A 230 -8.45 17.68 -18.54
N SER A 231 -9.13 17.97 -17.43
CA SER A 231 -8.62 17.70 -16.08
C SER A 231 -8.28 16.21 -15.87
N ARG A 232 -9.10 15.32 -16.43
CA ARG A 232 -8.83 13.88 -16.41
C ARG A 232 -7.54 13.52 -17.13
N ARG A 233 -7.26 14.12 -18.30
CA ARG A 233 -6.04 13.88 -19.08
C ARG A 233 -4.82 14.40 -18.33
N GLU A 234 -4.87 15.61 -17.80
CA GLU A 234 -3.78 16.19 -17.02
C GLU A 234 -3.46 15.36 -15.78
N PHE A 235 -4.49 14.94 -15.05
CA PHE A 235 -4.32 14.09 -13.88
C PHE A 235 -3.74 12.72 -14.22
N ALA A 236 -4.20 12.09 -15.31
CA ALA A 236 -3.60 10.84 -15.80
C ALA A 236 -2.11 11.01 -16.09
N GLY A 237 -1.70 12.11 -16.74
CA GLY A 237 -0.28 12.44 -16.95
C GLY A 237 0.50 12.62 -15.64
N THR A 238 -0.13 13.14 -14.59
CA THR A 238 0.48 13.26 -13.25
C THR A 238 0.72 11.90 -12.59
N LEU A 239 -0.24 10.97 -12.74
CA LEU A 239 -0.08 9.58 -12.28
C LEU A 239 1.02 8.86 -13.07
N ASP A 240 1.00 8.99 -14.40
CA ASP A 240 1.99 8.38 -15.29
C ASP A 240 3.41 8.87 -14.98
N HIS A 241 3.56 10.17 -14.65
CA HIS A 241 4.86 10.70 -14.22
C HIS A 241 5.41 9.96 -13.00
N SER A 242 4.60 9.74 -11.97
CA SER A 242 5.04 8.97 -10.79
C SER A 242 5.45 7.54 -11.16
N ILE A 243 4.70 6.86 -12.04
CA ILE A 243 5.03 5.50 -12.50
C ILE A 243 6.35 5.50 -13.28
N HIS A 244 6.58 6.47 -14.15
CA HIS A 244 7.84 6.55 -14.90
C HIS A 244 9.06 6.78 -13.98
N GLN A 245 8.93 7.60 -12.94
CA GLN A 245 10.00 7.80 -11.97
C GLN A 245 10.29 6.52 -11.16
N MET A 246 9.24 5.78 -10.76
CA MET A 246 9.41 4.46 -10.14
C MET A 246 10.13 3.49 -11.07
N ALA A 247 9.70 3.40 -12.33
CA ALA A 247 10.30 2.53 -13.33
C ALA A 247 11.78 2.87 -13.57
N ALA A 248 12.11 4.16 -13.67
CA ALA A 248 13.50 4.61 -13.84
C ALA A 248 14.37 4.21 -12.64
N ALA A 249 13.87 4.35 -11.41
CA ALA A 249 14.59 3.92 -10.21
C ALA A 249 14.70 2.39 -10.13
N PHE A 250 13.64 1.67 -10.52
CA PHE A 250 13.61 0.21 -10.55
C PHE A 250 14.72 -0.38 -11.42
N GLU A 251 15.00 0.21 -12.59
CA GLU A 251 16.06 -0.25 -13.51
C GLU A 251 17.49 -0.11 -12.94
N LEU A 252 17.67 0.59 -11.83
CA LEU A 252 18.98 0.81 -11.21
C LEU A 252 19.38 -0.31 -10.23
N TRP A 253 18.50 -1.30 -9.98
CA TRP A 253 18.76 -2.36 -9.02
C TRP A 253 18.23 -3.71 -9.50
N ASP A 254 19.00 -4.77 -9.25
CA ASP A 254 18.55 -6.14 -9.48
C ASP A 254 17.71 -6.65 -8.29
N PHE A 255 16.42 -6.86 -8.53
CA PHE A 255 15.48 -7.40 -7.54
C PHE A 255 15.43 -8.94 -7.56
N GLY A 256 16.33 -9.59 -8.30
CA GLY A 256 16.45 -11.05 -8.35
C GLY A 256 15.15 -11.73 -8.77
N VAL A 257 14.73 -12.72 -8.00
CA VAL A 257 13.51 -13.50 -8.29
C VAL A 257 12.22 -12.68 -8.25
N TRP A 258 12.23 -11.46 -7.73
CA TRP A 258 11.06 -10.59 -7.64
C TRP A 258 10.91 -9.66 -8.84
N THR A 259 11.93 -9.58 -9.70
CA THR A 259 11.91 -8.72 -10.88
C THR A 259 10.65 -8.90 -11.74
N PRO A 260 10.18 -10.12 -12.09
CA PRO A 260 8.97 -10.27 -12.92
C PRO A 260 7.70 -9.72 -12.25
N VAL A 261 7.53 -9.92 -10.94
CA VAL A 261 6.38 -9.43 -10.19
C VAL A 261 6.38 -7.90 -10.13
N LEU A 262 7.54 -7.29 -9.89
CA LEU A 262 7.69 -5.83 -9.85
C LEU A 262 7.50 -5.20 -11.24
N GLN A 263 8.03 -5.82 -12.31
CA GLN A 263 7.79 -5.40 -13.67
C GLN A 263 6.31 -5.44 -14.05
N ALA A 264 5.62 -6.56 -13.78
CA ALA A 264 4.17 -6.67 -14.01
C ALA A 264 3.36 -5.63 -13.23
N THR A 265 3.90 -5.13 -12.11
CA THR A 265 3.27 -4.07 -11.32
C THR A 265 3.55 -2.70 -11.91
N PHE A 266 4.82 -2.32 -12.08
CA PHE A 266 5.21 -0.96 -12.48
C PHE A 266 4.92 -0.66 -13.94
N TYR A 267 5.07 -1.63 -14.85
CA TYR A 267 4.87 -1.40 -16.29
C TYR A 267 3.44 -1.67 -16.78
N ALA A 268 2.61 -2.34 -15.98
CA ALA A 268 1.24 -2.65 -16.40
C ALA A 268 0.20 -2.45 -15.29
N GLY A 269 0.41 -3.04 -14.13
CA GLY A 269 -0.58 -3.09 -13.06
C GLY A 269 -1.05 -1.71 -12.57
N LEU A 270 -0.12 -0.80 -12.28
CA LEU A 270 -0.46 0.56 -11.83
C LEU A 270 -1.20 1.36 -12.90
N PHE A 271 -0.84 1.25 -14.17
CA PHE A 271 -1.58 1.88 -15.29
C PHE A 271 -3.00 1.32 -15.41
N GLN A 272 -3.17 -0.01 -15.27
CA GLN A 272 -4.51 -0.65 -15.32
C GLN A 272 -5.38 -0.17 -14.16
N VAL A 273 -4.83 -0.09 -12.95
CA VAL A 273 -5.54 0.44 -11.77
C VAL A 273 -5.88 1.91 -11.95
N GLY A 274 -4.92 2.74 -12.39
CA GLY A 274 -5.14 4.16 -12.67
C GLY A 274 -6.29 4.37 -13.65
N ARG A 275 -6.29 3.63 -14.77
CA ARG A 275 -7.38 3.68 -15.76
C ARG A 275 -8.71 3.26 -15.15
N ALA A 276 -8.74 2.15 -14.41
CA ALA A 276 -9.98 1.64 -13.81
C ALA A 276 -10.59 2.62 -12.79
N VAL A 277 -9.77 3.32 -12.00
CA VAL A 277 -10.23 4.39 -11.09
C VAL A 277 -10.81 5.55 -11.89
N LEU A 278 -10.09 6.06 -12.88
CA LEU A 278 -10.55 7.18 -13.70
C LEU A 278 -11.81 6.85 -14.52
N ASP A 279 -12.02 5.57 -14.86
CA ASP A 279 -13.24 5.07 -15.52
C ASP A 279 -14.37 4.77 -14.54
N GLY A 280 -14.14 4.85 -13.22
CA GLY A 280 -15.12 4.51 -12.18
C GLY A 280 -15.46 3.02 -12.13
N THR A 281 -14.62 2.16 -12.70
CA THR A 281 -14.79 0.70 -12.75
C THR A 281 -13.98 -0.05 -11.71
N PHE A 282 -13.10 0.65 -11.00
CA PHE A 282 -12.24 0.06 -9.97
C PHE A 282 -13.05 -0.57 -8.83
N ARG A 283 -12.63 -1.74 -8.37
CA ARG A 283 -13.23 -2.47 -7.23
C ARG A 283 -12.13 -2.94 -6.28
N ARG A 284 -12.06 -2.35 -5.08
CA ARG A 284 -11.06 -2.73 -4.06
C ARG A 284 -11.22 -4.19 -3.60
N HIS A 285 -12.44 -4.72 -3.55
CA HIS A 285 -12.74 -6.03 -2.95
C HIS A 285 -12.86 -7.20 -3.94
N GLN A 286 -12.93 -6.96 -5.25
CA GLN A 286 -13.07 -8.03 -6.26
C GLN A 286 -11.87 -8.99 -6.29
N HIS A 287 -10.71 -8.55 -5.82
CA HIS A 287 -9.49 -9.37 -5.84
C HIS A 287 -9.51 -10.57 -4.87
N ARG A 288 -10.30 -10.53 -3.80
CA ARG A 288 -10.53 -11.73 -2.96
C ARG A 288 -11.40 -12.78 -3.67
N LYS A 289 -12.26 -12.36 -4.61
CA LYS A 289 -13.06 -13.28 -5.44
C LYS A 289 -12.22 -13.87 -6.57
N ASN A 290 -11.43 -13.06 -7.29
CA ASN A 290 -10.60 -13.54 -8.39
C ASN A 290 -9.54 -14.57 -7.96
N ILE A 291 -8.99 -14.44 -6.74
CA ILE A 291 -8.12 -15.49 -6.18
C ILE A 291 -8.93 -16.76 -5.88
N LYS A 292 -10.18 -16.65 -5.42
CA LYS A 292 -11.04 -17.82 -5.23
C LYS A 292 -11.48 -18.46 -6.55
N GLU A 293 -11.79 -17.68 -7.56
CA GLU A 293 -12.20 -18.17 -8.90
C GLU A 293 -11.03 -18.83 -9.64
N ILE A 294 -9.80 -18.33 -9.49
CA ILE A 294 -8.59 -19.00 -10.00
C ILE A 294 -8.26 -20.26 -9.15
N GLU A 295 -8.64 -20.28 -7.86
CA GLU A 295 -8.50 -21.44 -6.97
C GLU A 295 -9.50 -22.56 -7.27
N GLU A 296 -10.64 -22.26 -7.87
CA GLU A 296 -11.70 -23.24 -8.22
C GLU A 296 -11.48 -23.84 -9.62
N THR A 297 -10.58 -23.27 -10.42
CA THR A 297 -10.27 -23.75 -11.79
C THR A 297 -8.98 -24.58 -11.86
N THR A 298 -8.31 -24.84 -10.73
CA THR A 298 -7.14 -25.72 -10.56
C THR A 298 -7.44 -26.83 -9.56
#